data_d60fc4a743ad681997c9c8c330af967a
#
_entry.id   d60fc4a743ad681997c9c8c330af967a
#
_cell.length_a   1.000
_cell.length_b   1.000
_cell.length_c   1.000
_cell.angle_alpha   90.00
_cell.angle_beta   90.00
_cell.angle_gamma   90.00
#
_symmetry.space_group_name_H-M   'P 1'
#
loop_
_entity.id
_entity.type
_entity.pdbx_description
1 polymer ?
#
loop_
_entity_poly.entity_id
_entity_poly.type
_entity_poly.pdbx_seq_one_letter_code
_entity_poly.pdbx_strand_id
1 'polypeptide(L)'
;MKDTLVKAGVIALIVLLVLAGLFIMPLLLIVALALGVCAYLFILPGTDLEFEYLFVNGELDIDKIMAKSKRKRVKNLNLSECDIMAPLNSHRMDYYNSNQKLKIQDFSSGNPEHKRFAIICRDGADTCKVIIEPDEVLAKTMRNTAPSKVFLD
;
A
#
# COMPACT_ATOMS: atom_id res chain seq x y z
N MET A 1 2.48 -6.43 -8.44
CA MET A 1 2.45 -6.50 -9.92
C MET A 1 2.70 -5.15 -10.61
N LYS A 2 2.00 -4.05 -10.21
CA LYS A 2 2.21 -2.73 -10.85
C LYS A 2 3.66 -2.23 -10.70
N ASP A 3 4.27 -2.40 -9.54
CA ASP A 3 5.63 -1.92 -9.26
C ASP A 3 6.69 -2.65 -10.09
N THR A 4 6.52 -3.95 -10.29
CA THR A 4 7.42 -4.74 -11.16
C THR A 4 7.34 -4.30 -12.61
N LEU A 5 6.13 -3.97 -13.10
CA LEU A 5 5.93 -3.46 -14.45
C LEU A 5 6.55 -2.07 -14.62
N VAL A 6 6.45 -1.19 -13.65
CA VAL A 6 7.08 0.14 -13.68
C VAL A 6 8.60 0.00 -13.72
N LYS A 7 9.19 -0.83 -12.85
CA LYS A 7 10.63 -1.11 -12.87
C LYS A 7 11.09 -1.66 -14.20
N ALA A 8 10.39 -2.66 -14.74
CA ALA A 8 10.72 -3.27 -16.02
C ALA A 8 10.62 -2.26 -17.18
N GLY A 9 9.57 -1.42 -17.19
CA GLY A 9 9.38 -0.40 -18.21
C GLY A 9 10.49 0.66 -18.20
N VAL A 10 10.88 1.13 -17.02
CA VAL A 10 11.98 2.12 -16.87
C VAL A 10 13.31 1.53 -17.31
N ILE A 11 13.62 0.29 -16.93
CA ILE A 11 14.85 -0.41 -17.35
C ILE A 11 14.87 -0.60 -18.86
N ALA A 12 13.76 -1.05 -19.44
CA ALA A 12 13.65 -1.24 -20.89
C ALA A 12 13.87 0.06 -21.68
N LEU A 13 13.31 1.18 -21.21
CA LEU A 13 13.50 2.50 -21.81
C LEU A 13 14.96 2.93 -21.79
N ILE A 14 15.63 2.77 -20.65
CA ILE A 14 17.05 3.12 -20.51
C ILE A 14 17.93 2.28 -21.44
N VAL A 15 17.69 0.96 -21.51
CA VAL A 15 18.42 0.06 -22.41
C VAL A 15 18.25 0.48 -23.89
N LEU A 16 17.02 0.83 -24.29
CA LEU A 16 16.72 1.28 -25.64
C LEU A 16 17.47 2.59 -25.98
N LEU A 17 17.50 3.55 -25.05
CA LEU A 17 18.23 4.80 -25.21
C LEU A 17 19.75 4.60 -25.30
N VAL A 18 20.30 3.66 -24.54
CA VAL A 18 21.72 3.30 -24.61
C VAL A 18 22.07 2.70 -25.97
N LEU A 19 21.26 1.77 -26.46
CA LEU A 19 21.45 1.16 -27.80
C LEU A 19 21.35 2.20 -28.91
N ALA A 20 20.35 3.07 -28.89
CA ALA A 20 20.19 4.16 -29.85
C ALA A 20 21.36 5.15 -29.79
N GLY A 21 21.89 5.44 -28.59
CA GLY A 21 23.04 6.33 -28.42
C GLY A 21 24.33 5.78 -29.01
N LEU A 22 24.54 4.46 -28.92
CA LEU A 22 25.71 3.80 -29.47
C LEU A 22 25.73 3.84 -31.02
N PHE A 23 24.54 3.73 -31.67
CA PHE A 23 24.45 3.57 -33.12
C PHE A 23 24.14 4.87 -33.87
N ILE A 24 23.44 5.84 -33.22
CA ILE A 24 22.88 7.00 -33.92
C ILE A 24 23.54 8.32 -33.47
N MET A 25 23.61 8.57 -32.17
CA MET A 25 24.10 9.85 -31.63
C MET A 25 24.73 9.67 -30.25
N PRO A 26 26.03 9.93 -30.05
CA PRO A 26 26.69 9.84 -28.72
C PRO A 26 26.05 10.72 -27.65
N LEU A 27 25.38 11.83 -28.03
CA LEU A 27 24.69 12.72 -27.12
C LEU A 27 23.55 12.01 -26.35
N LEU A 28 22.92 10.99 -26.95
CA LEU A 28 21.86 10.21 -26.29
C LEU A 28 22.40 9.38 -25.11
N LEU A 29 23.67 9.06 -25.08
CA LEU A 29 24.28 8.37 -23.94
C LEU A 29 24.28 9.24 -22.68
N ILE A 30 24.50 10.55 -22.83
CA ILE A 30 24.45 11.49 -21.71
C ILE A 30 23.02 11.58 -21.16
N VAL A 31 22.03 11.63 -22.04
CA VAL A 31 20.60 11.63 -21.64
C VAL A 31 20.22 10.32 -20.96
N ALA A 32 20.65 9.17 -21.48
CA ALA A 32 20.41 7.86 -20.89
C ALA A 32 21.03 7.75 -19.48
N LEU A 33 22.26 8.27 -19.30
CA LEU A 33 22.93 8.29 -18.02
C LEU A 33 22.18 9.16 -17.00
N ALA A 34 21.78 10.36 -17.38
CA ALA A 34 21.02 11.27 -16.54
C ALA A 34 19.66 10.65 -16.11
N LEU A 35 18.94 10.04 -17.04
CA LEU A 35 17.69 9.33 -16.76
C LEU A 35 17.91 8.13 -15.85
N GLY A 36 19.00 7.37 -16.03
CA GLY A 36 19.38 6.26 -15.18
C GLY A 36 19.63 6.69 -13.74
N VAL A 37 20.36 7.77 -13.54
CA VAL A 37 20.62 8.35 -12.21
C VAL A 37 19.30 8.84 -11.56
N CYS A 38 18.48 9.57 -12.32
CA CYS A 38 17.18 10.01 -11.83
C CYS A 38 16.26 8.83 -11.47
N ALA A 39 16.20 7.81 -12.29
CA ALA A 39 15.42 6.61 -12.02
C ALA A 39 15.90 5.88 -10.76
N TYR A 40 17.21 5.75 -10.60
CA TYR A 40 17.83 5.13 -9.43
C TYR A 40 17.51 5.89 -8.13
N LEU A 41 17.57 7.23 -8.16
CA LEU A 41 17.39 8.05 -6.96
C LEU A 41 15.93 8.29 -6.58
N PHE A 42 15.03 8.41 -7.57
CA PHE A 42 13.65 8.87 -7.35
C PHE A 42 12.58 7.82 -7.64
N ILE A 43 12.76 6.96 -8.64
CA ILE A 43 11.73 6.01 -9.05
C ILE A 43 11.89 4.68 -8.31
N LEU A 44 13.07 4.09 -8.30
CA LEU A 44 13.30 2.77 -7.68
C LEU A 44 12.99 2.73 -6.18
N PRO A 45 13.39 3.72 -5.36
CA PRO A 45 13.03 3.72 -3.94
C PRO A 45 11.53 3.86 -3.68
N GLY A 46 10.81 4.53 -4.58
CA GLY A 46 9.37 4.73 -4.46
C GLY A 46 8.51 3.51 -4.76
N THR A 47 9.10 2.48 -5.41
CA THR A 47 8.38 1.26 -5.79
C THR A 47 8.52 0.11 -4.78
N ASP A 48 9.48 0.15 -3.85
CA ASP A 48 9.62 -0.82 -2.77
C ASP A 48 8.92 -0.27 -1.52
N LEU A 49 7.60 -0.42 -1.49
CA LEU A 49 6.75 -0.01 -0.38
C LEU A 49 6.29 -1.24 0.38
N GLU A 50 6.60 -1.26 1.66
CA GLU A 50 6.09 -2.24 2.61
C GLU A 50 5.26 -1.52 3.67
N PHE A 51 4.21 -2.17 4.16
CA PHE A 51 3.42 -1.67 5.27
C PHE A 51 3.62 -2.57 6.47
N GLU A 52 3.88 -1.97 7.61
CA GLU A 52 3.99 -2.65 8.89
C GLU A 52 2.84 -2.22 9.78
N TYR A 53 2.23 -3.20 10.44
CA TYR A 53 1.10 -2.97 11.33
C TYR A 53 1.53 -3.27 12.76
N LEU A 54 1.37 -2.29 13.63
CA LEU A 54 1.62 -2.43 15.05
C LEU A 54 0.31 -2.23 15.81
N PHE A 55 -0.13 -3.25 16.52
CA PHE A 55 -1.37 -3.20 17.28
C PHE A 55 -1.11 -3.35 18.78
N VAL A 56 -1.42 -2.30 19.53
CA VAL A 56 -1.21 -2.24 20.99
C VAL A 56 -2.41 -1.58 21.64
N ASN A 57 -2.95 -2.22 22.68
CA ASN A 57 -4.05 -1.66 23.50
C ASN A 57 -5.27 -1.17 22.71
N GLY A 58 -5.60 -1.80 21.58
CA GLY A 58 -6.73 -1.40 20.75
C GLY A 58 -6.42 -0.34 19.70
N GLU A 59 -5.19 0.17 19.66
CA GLU A 59 -4.70 1.10 18.64
C GLU A 59 -3.90 0.37 17.58
N LEU A 60 -4.21 0.64 16.33
CA LEU A 60 -3.51 0.14 15.14
C LEU A 60 -2.70 1.27 14.51
N ASP A 61 -1.39 1.18 14.61
CA ASP A 61 -0.46 2.02 13.89
C ASP A 61 -0.10 1.37 12.55
N ILE A 62 -0.16 2.14 11.48
CA ILE A 62 0.26 1.72 10.14
C ILE A 62 1.47 2.54 9.75
N ASP A 63 2.60 1.87 9.61
CA ASP A 63 3.85 2.46 9.18
C ASP A 63 4.14 2.07 7.73
N LYS A 64 4.55 3.04 6.94
CA LYS A 64 5.04 2.86 5.58
C LYS A 64 6.56 2.80 5.59
N ILE A 65 7.11 1.70 5.09
CA ILE A 65 8.53 1.49 4.92
C ILE A 65 8.88 1.70 3.46
N MET A 66 9.78 2.63 3.19
CA MET A 66 10.26 2.96 1.85
C MET A 66 11.70 2.51 1.70
N ALA A 67 12.01 1.77 0.63
CA ALA A 67 13.36 1.27 0.32
C ALA A 67 14.04 0.59 1.53
N LYS A 68 13.27 -0.15 2.34
CA LYS A 68 13.72 -0.92 3.52
C LYS A 68 14.47 -0.10 4.61
N SER A 69 14.46 1.22 4.52
CA SER A 69 15.24 2.07 5.43
C SER A 69 14.49 3.23 6.05
N LYS A 70 13.56 3.84 5.32
CA LYS A 70 12.80 4.98 5.81
C LYS A 70 11.42 4.54 6.27
N ARG A 71 11.16 4.65 7.58
CA ARG A 71 9.86 4.39 8.21
C ARG A 71 9.13 5.70 8.44
N LYS A 72 7.86 5.74 8.08
CA LYS A 72 6.97 6.86 8.34
C LYS A 72 5.60 6.35 8.74
N ARG A 73 5.10 6.76 9.91
CA ARG A 73 3.71 6.51 10.30
C ARG A 73 2.77 7.24 9.35
N VAL A 74 1.85 6.51 8.76
CA VAL A 74 0.90 7.03 7.78
C VAL A 74 -0.52 7.07 8.30
N LYS A 75 -0.86 6.21 9.28
CA LYS A 75 -2.17 6.17 9.91
C LYS A 75 -2.08 5.61 11.32
N ASN A 76 -2.91 6.13 12.21
CA ASN A 76 -3.22 5.57 13.52
C ASN A 76 -4.75 5.43 13.60
N LEU A 77 -5.23 4.29 14.07
CA LEU A 77 -6.64 3.97 14.20
C LEU A 77 -6.90 3.37 15.58
N ASN A 78 -7.91 3.89 16.27
CA ASN A 78 -8.42 3.25 17.47
C ASN A 78 -9.59 2.32 17.07
N LEU A 79 -9.44 1.02 17.32
CA LEU A 79 -10.41 0.02 16.89
C LEU A 79 -11.77 0.20 17.61
N SER A 80 -11.77 0.79 18.80
CA SER A 80 -13.00 1.10 19.53
C SER A 80 -13.84 2.20 18.88
N GLU A 81 -13.22 3.07 18.07
CA GLU A 81 -13.88 4.16 17.35
C GLU A 81 -14.26 3.77 15.93
N CYS A 82 -13.78 2.62 15.43
CA CYS A 82 -14.15 2.10 14.13
C CYS A 82 -15.53 1.46 14.16
N ASP A 83 -16.23 1.50 13.04
CA ASP A 83 -17.56 0.90 12.91
C ASP A 83 -17.47 -0.61 12.75
N ILE A 84 -16.61 -1.09 11.84
CA ILE A 84 -16.45 -2.52 11.53
C ILE A 84 -15.10 -2.78 10.88
N MET A 85 -14.55 -3.99 11.10
CA MET A 85 -13.47 -4.59 10.33
C MET A 85 -13.94 -5.96 9.83
N ALA A 86 -13.83 -6.22 8.53
CA ALA A 86 -14.14 -7.51 7.93
C ALA A 86 -13.32 -7.75 6.65
N PRO A 87 -13.23 -9.00 6.16
CA PRO A 87 -12.61 -9.30 4.87
C PRO A 87 -13.23 -8.45 3.77
N LEU A 88 -12.42 -8.04 2.81
CA LEU A 88 -12.82 -7.14 1.73
C LEU A 88 -14.02 -7.68 0.92
N ASN A 89 -14.09 -9.02 0.80
CA ASN A 89 -15.12 -9.74 0.05
C ASN A 89 -16.28 -10.23 0.92
N SER A 90 -16.34 -9.84 2.20
CA SER A 90 -17.42 -10.21 3.11
C SER A 90 -18.70 -9.46 2.77
N HIS A 91 -19.87 -10.12 2.86
CA HIS A 91 -21.19 -9.48 2.72
C HIS A 91 -21.40 -8.32 3.69
N ARG A 92 -20.68 -8.31 4.81
CA ARG A 92 -20.73 -7.21 5.79
C ARG A 92 -20.18 -5.89 5.21
N MET A 93 -19.38 -5.97 4.13
CA MET A 93 -18.81 -4.82 3.44
C MET A 93 -19.66 -4.32 2.27
N ASP A 94 -20.72 -5.04 1.85
CA ASP A 94 -21.51 -4.69 0.67
C ASP A 94 -22.12 -3.28 0.76
N TYR A 95 -22.64 -2.92 1.93
CA TYR A 95 -23.18 -1.58 2.17
C TYR A 95 -22.10 -0.48 1.98
N TYR A 96 -20.90 -0.72 2.49
CA TYR A 96 -19.79 0.24 2.39
C TYR A 96 -19.14 0.23 1.01
N ASN A 97 -19.13 -0.92 0.33
CA ASN A 97 -18.62 -1.03 -1.04
C ASN A 97 -19.48 -0.26 -2.06
N SER A 98 -20.78 -0.17 -1.80
CA SER A 98 -21.74 0.56 -2.65
C SER A 98 -21.65 2.08 -2.45
N ASN A 99 -21.02 2.56 -1.38
CA ASN A 99 -20.93 3.98 -1.06
C ASN A 99 -19.73 4.64 -1.73
N GLN A 100 -19.97 5.29 -2.87
CA GLN A 100 -18.93 5.99 -3.66
C GLN A 100 -18.33 7.22 -2.97
N LYS A 101 -18.91 7.69 -1.86
CA LYS A 101 -18.40 8.85 -1.11
C LYS A 101 -17.33 8.48 -0.08
N LEU A 102 -17.09 7.19 0.16
CA LEU A 102 -16.07 6.75 1.09
C LEU A 102 -14.66 7.01 0.56
N LYS A 103 -13.86 7.71 1.34
CA LYS A 103 -12.44 7.89 1.05
C LYS A 103 -11.71 6.57 1.30
N ILE A 104 -11.16 5.98 0.24
CA ILE A 104 -10.43 4.72 0.31
C ILE A 104 -8.94 5.00 0.54
N GLN A 105 -8.37 4.38 1.56
CA GLN A 105 -6.93 4.39 1.86
C GLN A 105 -6.45 2.93 1.84
N ASP A 106 -5.61 2.58 0.88
CA ASP A 106 -5.10 1.21 0.73
C ASP A 106 -3.66 1.13 1.20
N PHE A 107 -3.44 0.36 2.26
CA PHE A 107 -2.15 0.07 2.86
C PHE A 107 -1.81 -1.42 2.76
N SER A 108 -2.33 -2.13 1.77
CA SER A 108 -2.01 -3.52 1.47
C SER A 108 -0.93 -3.64 0.41
N SER A 109 -0.38 -4.84 0.23
CA SER A 109 0.55 -5.15 -0.88
C SER A 109 -0.11 -5.08 -2.26
N GLY A 110 -1.44 -5.07 -2.31
CA GLY A 110 -2.22 -5.17 -3.54
C GLY A 110 -2.22 -6.56 -4.18
N ASN A 111 -1.63 -7.56 -3.53
CA ASN A 111 -1.66 -8.94 -4.02
C ASN A 111 -3.06 -9.53 -3.84
N PRO A 112 -3.74 -9.98 -4.92
CA PRO A 112 -5.08 -10.55 -4.83
C PRO A 112 -5.15 -11.90 -4.10
N GLU A 113 -4.04 -12.61 -3.98
CA GLU A 113 -3.95 -13.90 -3.29
C GLU A 113 -3.92 -13.76 -1.77
N HIS A 114 -3.57 -12.59 -1.27
CA HIS A 114 -3.51 -12.34 0.15
C HIS A 114 -4.86 -11.91 0.71
N LYS A 115 -5.15 -12.36 1.93
CA LYS A 115 -6.40 -12.00 2.61
C LYS A 115 -6.33 -10.56 3.09
N ARG A 116 -7.15 -9.69 2.47
CA ARG A 116 -7.24 -8.26 2.82
C ARG A 116 -8.50 -7.98 3.62
N PHE A 117 -8.38 -7.06 4.56
CA PHE A 117 -9.47 -6.60 5.41
C PHE A 117 -9.74 -5.12 5.16
N ALA A 118 -11.00 -4.74 5.26
CA ALA A 118 -11.41 -3.34 5.27
C ALA A 118 -11.82 -2.95 6.69
N ILE A 119 -11.32 -1.80 7.15
CA ILE A 119 -11.73 -1.15 8.39
C ILE A 119 -12.50 0.10 8.00
N ILE A 120 -13.70 0.24 8.51
CA ILE A 120 -14.51 1.45 8.35
C ILE A 120 -14.33 2.28 9.63
N CYS A 121 -13.79 3.48 9.47
CA CYS A 121 -13.50 4.37 10.59
C CYS A 121 -13.87 5.80 10.24
N ARG A 122 -14.01 6.64 11.25
CA ARG A 122 -14.24 8.07 11.09
C ARG A 122 -12.91 8.81 11.06
N ASP A 123 -12.76 9.71 10.13
CA ASP A 123 -11.61 10.61 9.99
C ASP A 123 -12.13 12.06 10.05
N GLY A 124 -12.31 12.57 11.28
CA GLY A 124 -13.00 13.82 11.51
C GLY A 124 -14.49 13.74 11.17
N ALA A 125 -14.95 14.54 10.21
CA ALA A 125 -16.34 14.53 9.73
C ALA A 125 -16.61 13.46 8.64
N ASP A 126 -15.56 12.91 8.04
CA ASP A 126 -15.66 11.96 6.93
C ASP A 126 -15.55 10.51 7.43
N THR A 127 -16.22 9.61 6.72
CA THR A 127 -16.03 8.17 6.90
C THR A 127 -14.99 7.68 5.90
N CYS A 128 -14.01 6.95 6.37
CA CYS A 128 -12.95 6.37 5.53
C CYS A 128 -12.98 4.84 5.57
N LYS A 129 -12.57 4.24 4.46
CA LYS A 129 -12.35 2.81 4.31
C LYS A 129 -10.85 2.57 4.22
N VAL A 130 -10.28 1.97 5.25
CA VAL A 130 -8.86 1.62 5.32
C VAL A 130 -8.71 0.15 4.98
N ILE A 131 -7.89 -0.16 3.97
CA ILE A 131 -7.61 -1.52 3.55
C ILE A 131 -6.25 -1.91 4.10
N ILE A 132 -6.20 -3.04 4.81
CA ILE A 132 -4.99 -3.61 5.40
C ILE A 132 -4.87 -5.09 5.06
N GLU A 133 -3.68 -5.63 5.25
CA GLU A 133 -3.33 -7.03 5.01
C GLU A 133 -2.59 -7.59 6.24
N PRO A 134 -3.31 -7.74 7.38
CA PRO A 134 -2.71 -8.27 8.60
C PRO A 134 -2.44 -9.76 8.46
N ASP A 135 -1.43 -10.25 9.15
CA ASP A 135 -1.24 -11.68 9.33
C ASP A 135 -2.36 -12.29 10.21
N GLU A 136 -2.40 -13.59 10.25
CA GLU A 136 -3.46 -14.31 10.98
C GLU A 136 -3.41 -14.05 12.50
N VAL A 137 -2.21 -13.87 13.05
CA VAL A 137 -2.00 -13.63 14.48
C VAL A 137 -2.54 -12.24 14.84
N LEU A 138 -2.19 -11.23 14.07
CA LEU A 138 -2.65 -9.87 14.25
C LEU A 138 -4.18 -9.77 14.09
N ALA A 139 -4.73 -10.39 13.06
CA ALA A 139 -6.18 -10.40 12.83
C ALA A 139 -6.95 -11.03 14.00
N LYS A 140 -6.46 -12.16 14.54
CA LYS A 140 -7.03 -12.81 15.74
C LYS A 140 -6.90 -11.92 16.98
N THR A 141 -5.77 -11.27 17.17
CA THR A 141 -5.54 -10.36 18.29
C THR A 141 -6.50 -9.18 18.26
N MET A 142 -6.71 -8.59 17.07
CA MET A 142 -7.68 -7.51 16.87
C MET A 142 -9.11 -7.97 17.17
N ARG A 143 -9.48 -9.19 16.73
CA ARG A 143 -10.79 -9.77 17.04
C ARG A 143 -10.98 -10.00 18.55
N ASN A 144 -9.97 -10.49 19.24
CA ASN A 144 -10.05 -10.72 20.69
C ASN A 144 -10.22 -9.40 21.46
N THR A 145 -9.64 -8.32 20.95
CA THR A 145 -9.74 -6.98 21.58
C THR A 145 -11.11 -6.33 21.30
N ALA A 146 -11.68 -6.52 20.10
CA ALA A 146 -12.95 -5.92 19.70
C ALA A 146 -13.86 -6.95 18.98
N PRO A 147 -14.37 -7.96 19.69
CA PRO A 147 -15.09 -9.08 19.07
C PRO A 147 -16.41 -8.68 18.41
N SER A 148 -17.02 -7.59 18.85
CA SER A 148 -18.27 -7.07 18.24
C SER A 148 -18.06 -6.29 16.94
N LYS A 149 -16.82 -5.92 16.63
CA LYS A 149 -16.48 -5.07 15.49
C LYS A 149 -15.60 -5.77 14.47
N VAL A 150 -14.83 -6.77 14.88
CA VAL A 150 -13.86 -7.48 14.01
C VAL A 150 -14.39 -8.84 13.63
N PHE A 151 -14.58 -9.04 12.35
CA PHE A 151 -15.05 -10.29 11.74
C PHE A 151 -13.94 -10.85 10.85
N LEU A 152 -13.72 -12.17 10.92
CA LEU A 152 -12.66 -12.84 10.16
C LEU A 152 -13.21 -13.72 9.03
N ASP A 153 -14.55 -13.81 8.92
CA ASP A 153 -15.37 -14.56 7.96
C ASP A 153 -15.96 -13.67 6.87
#